data_08f880920406cb3d4371e9faa5759bea
#
_entry.id   08f880920406cb3d4371e9faa5759bea
#
_cell.length_a   1.000
_cell.length_b   1.000
_cell.length_c   1.000
_cell.angle_alpha   90.00
_cell.angle_beta   90.00
_cell.angle_gamma   90.00
#
_symmetry.space_group_name_H-M   'P 1'
#
loop_
_entity.id
_entity.type
_entity.pdbx_description
1 polymer ?
#
loop_
_entity_poly.entity_id
_entity_poly.type
_entity_poly.pdbx_seq_one_letter_code
_entity_poly.pdbx_strand_id
1 'polypeptide(L)'
;CLSRGLGDVYKRQVLILFLLGFLTYKRKSLDALGSVVMIIMGVIIIFSAGFNWLLLILIFLILSLAATKFSKSYKKSLGEFEGRRTSKNVISNGIVAVMMAAFGGYYLSFVGGFIGAIATATADTLASEIGVLHQPRLITTFKKVEPGTDGAVSVLGTVAGMIGAAIVGICAYLLGIINNPVLAIILAVIPGTLGCFMDSILGAVFERKDLLTNEHVNLIATITGALIGILLV
;
A
#
# COMPACT_ATOMS: atom_id res chain seq x y z
N CYS A 1 -14.15 27.96 23.52
CA CYS A 1 -13.74 28.28 22.13
C CYS A 1 -12.86 27.18 21.50
N LEU A 2 -11.87 26.62 22.22
CA LEU A 2 -10.98 25.58 21.68
C LEU A 2 -11.70 24.27 21.25
N SER A 3 -12.69 23.80 22.02
CA SER A 3 -13.42 22.58 21.70
C SER A 3 -14.31 22.67 20.44
N ARG A 4 -14.86 23.87 20.16
CA ARG A 4 -15.60 24.11 18.91
C ARG A 4 -14.69 24.09 17.67
N GLY A 5 -13.49 24.68 17.78
CA GLY A 5 -12.52 24.69 16.68
C GLY A 5 -11.98 23.29 16.31
N LEU A 6 -11.69 22.46 17.32
CA LEU A 6 -11.27 21.06 17.11
C LEU A 6 -12.37 20.24 16.43
N GLY A 7 -13.64 20.36 16.88
CA GLY A 7 -14.75 19.66 16.24
C GLY A 7 -14.95 20.04 14.77
N ASP A 8 -14.71 21.29 14.41
CA ASP A 8 -14.86 21.76 13.03
C ASP A 8 -13.71 21.28 12.13
N VAL A 9 -12.50 21.12 12.66
CA VAL A 9 -11.36 20.52 11.92
C VAL A 9 -11.66 19.06 11.58
N TYR A 10 -12.08 18.25 12.55
CA TYR A 10 -12.45 16.85 12.31
C TYR A 10 -13.60 16.70 11.32
N LYS A 11 -14.64 17.55 11.42
CA LYS A 11 -15.76 17.56 10.47
C LYS A 11 -15.28 17.80 9.03
N ARG A 12 -14.39 18.76 8.82
CA ARG A 12 -13.80 19.04 7.48
C ARG A 12 -13.00 17.85 6.95
N GLN A 13 -12.19 17.22 7.79
CA GLN A 13 -11.38 16.06 7.41
C GLN A 13 -12.26 14.86 7.01
N VAL A 14 -13.30 14.59 7.77
CA VAL A 14 -14.27 13.53 7.47
C VAL A 14 -15.05 13.85 6.20
N LEU A 15 -15.46 15.11 5.98
CA LEU A 15 -16.13 15.52 4.76
C LEU A 15 -15.24 15.32 3.52
N ILE A 16 -13.95 15.68 3.61
CA ILE A 16 -12.97 15.44 2.53
C ILE A 16 -12.88 13.93 2.24
N LEU A 17 -12.82 13.10 3.29
CA LEU A 17 -12.75 11.65 3.13
C LEU A 17 -14.00 11.07 2.44
N PHE A 18 -15.20 11.55 2.79
CA PHE A 18 -16.44 11.16 2.12
C PHE A 18 -16.45 11.59 0.65
N LEU A 19 -15.98 12.80 0.35
CA LEU A 19 -15.86 13.29 -1.02
C LEU A 19 -14.89 12.43 -1.84
N LEU A 20 -13.75 12.06 -1.26
CA LEU A 20 -12.78 11.16 -1.91
C LEU A 20 -13.40 9.76 -2.14
N GLY A 21 -14.11 9.20 -1.17
CA GLY A 21 -14.82 7.93 -1.33
C GLY A 21 -15.85 7.98 -2.46
N PHE A 22 -16.64 9.05 -2.53
CA PHE A 22 -17.58 9.26 -3.63
C PHE A 22 -16.87 9.40 -5.00
N LEU A 23 -15.77 10.15 -5.05
CA LEU A 23 -15.00 10.34 -6.29
C LEU A 23 -14.36 9.03 -6.78
N THR A 24 -13.81 8.21 -5.89
CA THR A 24 -13.22 6.91 -6.25
C THR A 24 -14.28 5.94 -6.77
N TYR A 25 -15.46 5.94 -6.17
CA TYR A 25 -16.62 5.19 -6.66
C TYR A 25 -17.08 5.68 -8.04
N LYS A 26 -17.33 6.99 -8.18
CA LYS A 26 -17.80 7.60 -9.44
C LYS A 26 -16.83 7.38 -10.59
N ARG A 27 -15.53 7.43 -10.33
CA ARG A 27 -14.45 7.18 -11.32
C ARG A 27 -14.22 5.68 -11.57
N LYS A 28 -15.00 4.80 -10.95
CA LYS A 28 -14.84 3.34 -11.05
C LYS A 28 -13.43 2.85 -10.67
N SER A 29 -12.73 3.58 -9.80
CA SER A 29 -11.44 3.18 -9.27
C SER A 29 -11.58 2.14 -8.16
N LEU A 30 -12.61 2.29 -7.32
CA LEU A 30 -13.03 1.32 -6.30
C LEU A 30 -14.48 0.88 -6.57
N ASP A 31 -14.85 -0.32 -6.11
CA ASP A 31 -16.25 -0.73 -6.04
C ASP A 31 -16.99 -0.01 -4.89
N ALA A 32 -18.30 -0.16 -4.80
CA ALA A 32 -19.10 0.53 -3.78
C ALA A 32 -18.65 0.13 -2.38
N LEU A 33 -18.45 -1.16 -2.14
CA LEU A 33 -18.02 -1.68 -0.85
C LEU A 33 -16.59 -1.25 -0.51
N GLY A 34 -15.66 -1.25 -1.49
CA GLY A 34 -14.28 -0.78 -1.32
C GLY A 34 -14.23 0.71 -0.97
N SER A 35 -15.11 1.54 -1.56
CA SER A 35 -15.20 2.96 -1.20
C SER A 35 -15.71 3.16 0.23
N VAL A 36 -16.69 2.36 0.68
CA VAL A 36 -17.18 2.39 2.07
C VAL A 36 -16.10 1.94 3.04
N VAL A 37 -15.42 0.83 2.75
CA VAL A 37 -14.32 0.31 3.58
C VAL A 37 -13.20 1.35 3.68
N MET A 38 -12.81 1.99 2.58
CA MET A 38 -11.81 3.06 2.58
C MET A 38 -12.21 4.22 3.50
N ILE A 39 -13.48 4.63 3.49
CA ILE A 39 -13.99 5.69 4.37
C ILE A 39 -13.90 5.25 5.84
N ILE A 40 -14.36 4.04 6.18
CA ILE A 40 -14.29 3.51 7.55
C ILE A 40 -12.85 3.47 8.06
N MET A 41 -11.94 2.92 7.27
CA MET A 41 -10.52 2.86 7.61
C MET A 41 -9.90 4.25 7.79
N GLY A 42 -10.25 5.20 6.90
CA GLY A 42 -9.79 6.57 7.00
C GLY A 42 -10.32 7.30 8.25
N VAL A 43 -11.58 7.06 8.64
CA VAL A 43 -12.15 7.59 9.88
C VAL A 43 -11.39 7.06 11.09
N ILE A 44 -11.12 5.75 11.16
CA ILE A 44 -10.32 5.15 12.24
C ILE A 44 -8.96 5.84 12.35
N ILE A 45 -8.25 6.04 11.23
CA ILE A 45 -6.93 6.67 11.23
C ILE A 45 -6.99 8.13 11.69
N ILE A 46 -7.96 8.92 11.22
CA ILE A 46 -8.12 10.32 11.63
C ILE A 46 -8.23 10.43 13.14
N PHE A 47 -9.08 9.58 13.75
CA PHE A 47 -9.34 9.66 15.19
C PHE A 47 -8.25 9.03 16.05
N SER A 48 -7.48 8.07 15.53
CA SER A 48 -6.41 7.40 16.29
C SER A 48 -5.04 8.05 16.14
N ALA A 49 -4.66 8.45 14.92
CA ALA A 49 -3.32 8.91 14.62
C ALA A 49 -3.26 10.30 13.96
N GLY A 50 -4.41 10.81 13.50
CA GLY A 50 -4.52 12.14 12.91
C GLY A 50 -4.43 12.18 11.40
N PHE A 51 -4.61 13.40 10.86
CA PHE A 51 -4.79 13.62 9.43
C PHE A 51 -3.54 13.33 8.60
N ASN A 52 -2.35 13.57 9.13
CA ASN A 52 -1.09 13.34 8.40
C ASN A 52 -0.90 11.84 8.08
N TRP A 53 -1.34 10.95 8.96
CA TRP A 53 -1.31 9.51 8.74
C TRP A 53 -2.30 9.09 7.64
N LEU A 54 -3.49 9.69 7.64
CA LEU A 54 -4.44 9.50 6.54
C LEU A 54 -3.84 9.97 5.21
N LEU A 55 -3.16 11.12 5.17
CA LEU A 55 -2.53 11.63 3.95
C LEU A 55 -1.51 10.63 3.39
N LEU A 56 -0.74 9.95 4.23
CA LEU A 56 0.23 8.95 3.77
C LEU A 56 -0.45 7.76 3.08
N ILE A 57 -1.57 7.26 3.62
CA ILE A 57 -2.37 6.21 2.95
C ILE A 57 -3.00 6.71 1.65
N LEU A 58 -3.45 7.96 1.61
CA LEU A 58 -3.99 8.53 0.37
C LEU A 58 -2.93 8.69 -0.70
N ILE A 59 -1.68 8.99 -0.33
CA ILE A 59 -0.54 9.00 -1.26
C ILE A 59 -0.33 7.60 -1.84
N PHE A 60 -0.33 6.55 -1.01
CA PHE A 60 -0.32 5.15 -1.49
C PHE A 60 -1.45 4.90 -2.51
N LEU A 61 -2.69 5.29 -2.19
CA LEU A 61 -3.83 5.10 -3.10
C LEU A 61 -3.60 5.82 -4.44
N ILE A 62 -3.11 7.05 -4.42
CA ILE A 62 -2.83 7.83 -5.63
C ILE A 62 -1.74 7.16 -6.47
N LEU A 63 -0.62 6.76 -5.87
CA LEU A 63 0.47 6.09 -6.54
C LEU A 63 0.01 4.77 -7.16
N SER A 64 -0.76 3.98 -6.41
CA SER A 64 -1.33 2.72 -6.86
C SER A 64 -2.26 2.90 -8.06
N LEU A 65 -3.19 3.86 -8.00
CA LEU A 65 -4.11 4.14 -9.11
C LEU A 65 -3.37 4.70 -10.34
N ALA A 66 -2.31 5.48 -10.14
CA ALA A 66 -1.48 5.97 -11.23
C ALA A 66 -0.72 4.82 -11.91
N ALA A 67 -0.10 3.92 -11.14
CA ALA A 67 0.59 2.74 -11.65
C ALA A 67 -0.35 1.80 -12.41
N THR A 68 -1.55 1.52 -11.87
CA THR A 68 -2.55 0.69 -12.55
C THR A 68 -2.97 1.29 -13.91
N LYS A 69 -3.06 2.61 -14.00
CA LYS A 69 -3.39 3.29 -15.27
C LYS A 69 -2.21 3.43 -16.23
N PHE A 70 -1.00 3.32 -15.72
CA PHE A 70 0.20 3.40 -16.53
C PHE A 70 0.26 2.23 -17.52
N SER A 71 0.57 2.52 -18.79
CA SER A 71 0.61 1.52 -19.87
C SER A 71 -0.64 0.64 -20.01
N LYS A 72 -1.81 1.20 -19.71
CA LYS A 72 -3.11 0.51 -19.72
C LYS A 72 -3.37 -0.31 -21.00
N SER A 73 -3.03 0.22 -22.17
CA SER A 73 -3.27 -0.46 -23.46
C SER A 73 -2.43 -1.73 -23.57
N TYR A 74 -1.18 -1.70 -23.14
CA TYR A 74 -0.29 -2.85 -23.13
C TYR A 74 -0.77 -3.92 -22.12
N LYS A 75 -1.11 -3.51 -20.90
CA LYS A 75 -1.65 -4.45 -19.88
C LYS A 75 -2.95 -5.11 -20.33
N LYS A 76 -3.80 -4.38 -21.05
CA LYS A 76 -5.02 -4.96 -21.65
C LYS A 76 -4.70 -6.02 -22.71
N SER A 77 -3.67 -5.85 -23.50
CA SER A 77 -3.28 -6.85 -24.51
C SER A 77 -2.71 -8.13 -23.90
N LEU A 78 -2.23 -8.05 -22.64
CA LEU A 78 -1.75 -9.20 -21.86
C LEU A 78 -2.88 -9.87 -21.04
N GLY A 79 -4.07 -9.27 -20.92
CA GLY A 79 -5.14 -9.72 -20.03
C GLY A 79 -4.97 -9.27 -18.56
N GLU A 80 -3.89 -8.56 -18.25
CA GLU A 80 -3.46 -8.21 -16.87
C GLU A 80 -4.05 -6.88 -16.36
N PHE A 81 -5.00 -6.28 -17.06
CA PHE A 81 -5.55 -4.99 -16.63
C PHE A 81 -6.73 -5.14 -15.65
N GLU A 82 -6.48 -4.93 -14.38
CA GLU A 82 -7.53 -4.76 -13.37
C GLU A 82 -8.07 -3.32 -13.39
N GLY A 83 -9.25 -3.15 -13.98
CA GLY A 83 -9.85 -1.82 -14.14
C GLY A 83 -10.43 -1.21 -12.87
N ARG A 84 -10.70 -2.01 -11.82
CA ARG A 84 -11.41 -1.59 -10.61
C ARG A 84 -10.96 -2.43 -9.42
N ARG A 85 -10.48 -1.78 -8.37
CA ARG A 85 -10.11 -2.46 -7.11
C ARG A 85 -11.34 -2.78 -6.27
N THR A 86 -11.36 -3.95 -5.67
CA THR A 86 -12.43 -4.42 -4.80
C THR A 86 -12.18 -4.06 -3.33
N SER A 87 -13.22 -4.22 -2.51
CA SER A 87 -13.10 -4.10 -1.05
C SER A 87 -12.04 -5.04 -0.47
N LYS A 88 -11.88 -6.23 -1.04
CA LYS A 88 -10.86 -7.20 -0.61
C LYS A 88 -9.45 -6.64 -0.79
N ASN A 89 -9.15 -6.02 -1.97
CA ASN A 89 -7.86 -5.36 -2.21
C ASN A 89 -7.63 -4.17 -1.24
N VAL A 90 -8.67 -3.41 -0.91
CA VAL A 90 -8.57 -2.29 0.05
C VAL A 90 -8.24 -2.81 1.45
N ILE A 91 -8.90 -3.90 1.87
CA ILE A 91 -8.68 -4.51 3.19
C ILE A 91 -7.27 -5.13 3.26
N SER A 92 -6.92 -6.00 2.32
CA SER A 92 -5.65 -6.74 2.36
C SER A 92 -4.42 -5.82 2.37
N ASN A 93 -4.48 -4.71 1.62
CA ASN A 93 -3.38 -3.75 1.55
C ASN A 93 -3.40 -2.68 2.66
N GLY A 94 -4.53 -2.45 3.33
CA GLY A 94 -4.69 -1.31 4.24
C GLY A 94 -4.91 -1.67 5.70
N ILE A 95 -5.48 -2.85 6.02
CA ILE A 95 -5.92 -3.16 7.39
C ILE A 95 -4.74 -3.17 8.38
N VAL A 96 -3.58 -3.67 7.98
CA VAL A 96 -2.39 -3.71 8.83
C VAL A 96 -1.93 -2.29 9.18
N ALA A 97 -1.89 -1.38 8.21
CA ALA A 97 -1.58 0.02 8.44
C ALA A 97 -2.59 0.69 9.39
N VAL A 98 -3.90 0.40 9.24
CA VAL A 98 -4.94 0.91 10.15
C VAL A 98 -4.70 0.41 11.58
N MET A 99 -4.39 -0.88 11.76
CA MET A 99 -4.09 -1.44 13.07
C MET A 99 -2.84 -0.79 13.69
N MET A 100 -1.78 -0.60 12.91
CA MET A 100 -0.57 0.08 13.36
C MET A 100 -0.86 1.54 13.73
N ALA A 101 -1.67 2.26 12.95
CA ALA A 101 -2.08 3.63 13.24
C ALA A 101 -2.88 3.73 14.54
N ALA A 102 -3.74 2.77 14.83
CA ALA A 102 -4.54 2.75 16.06
C ALA A 102 -3.68 2.75 17.34
N PHE A 103 -2.46 2.21 17.27
CA PHE A 103 -1.50 2.14 18.39
C PHE A 103 -0.32 3.09 18.24
N GLY A 104 -0.10 3.68 17.06
CA GLY A 104 1.06 4.50 16.72
C GLY A 104 1.22 5.77 17.55
N GLY A 105 0.10 6.32 18.06
CA GLY A 105 0.11 7.46 18.98
C GLY A 105 0.68 7.14 20.38
N TYR A 106 0.80 5.86 20.73
CA TYR A 106 1.28 5.40 22.05
C TYR A 106 2.72 4.88 22.02
N TYR A 107 3.14 4.26 20.92
CA TYR A 107 4.44 3.59 20.83
C TYR A 107 5.10 3.86 19.47
N LEU A 108 6.35 4.30 19.51
CA LEU A 108 7.12 4.63 18.31
C LEU A 108 7.30 3.41 17.37
N SER A 109 7.40 2.21 17.91
CA SER A 109 7.49 0.98 17.11
C SER A 109 6.29 0.79 16.17
N PHE A 110 5.07 1.16 16.59
CA PHE A 110 3.91 1.08 15.69
C PHE A 110 3.93 2.13 14.58
N VAL A 111 4.66 3.25 14.77
CA VAL A 111 4.94 4.21 13.68
C VAL A 111 5.79 3.55 12.60
N GLY A 112 6.85 2.83 13.00
CA GLY A 112 7.66 2.01 12.08
C GLY A 112 6.83 0.96 11.37
N GLY A 113 5.97 0.25 12.10
CA GLY A 113 5.04 -0.73 11.55
C GLY A 113 4.06 -0.14 10.54
N PHE A 114 3.51 1.04 10.81
CA PHE A 114 2.63 1.76 9.89
C PHE A 114 3.33 2.12 8.58
N ILE A 115 4.51 2.74 8.67
CA ILE A 115 5.30 3.12 7.49
C ILE A 115 5.68 1.87 6.70
N GLY A 116 6.14 0.79 7.37
CA GLY A 116 6.52 -0.46 6.75
C GLY A 116 5.37 -1.15 6.00
N ALA A 117 4.16 -1.17 6.59
CA ALA A 117 2.98 -1.73 5.94
C ALA A 117 2.60 -0.96 4.67
N ILE A 118 2.55 0.39 4.74
CA ILE A 118 2.22 1.23 3.57
C ILE A 118 3.30 1.14 2.51
N ALA A 119 4.57 1.15 2.90
CA ALA A 119 5.68 1.02 1.97
C ALA A 119 5.66 -0.33 1.25
N THR A 120 5.29 -1.42 1.94
CA THR A 120 5.13 -2.74 1.33
C THR A 120 4.00 -2.74 0.31
N ALA A 121 2.80 -2.28 0.69
CA ALA A 121 1.67 -2.21 -0.24
C ALA A 121 1.97 -1.33 -1.47
N THR A 122 2.73 -0.24 -1.27
CA THR A 122 3.17 0.64 -2.37
C THR A 122 4.19 -0.04 -3.26
N ALA A 123 5.22 -0.64 -2.66
CA ALA A 123 6.30 -1.33 -3.38
C ALA A 123 5.75 -2.48 -4.21
N ASP A 124 4.90 -3.31 -3.61
CA ASP A 124 4.28 -4.44 -4.28
C ASP A 124 3.41 -3.99 -5.47
N THR A 125 2.52 -3.03 -5.25
CA THR A 125 1.68 -2.49 -6.33
C THR A 125 2.51 -1.89 -7.48
N LEU A 126 3.56 -1.11 -7.18
CA LEU A 126 4.38 -0.53 -8.24
C LEU A 126 5.24 -1.59 -8.93
N ALA A 127 5.75 -2.56 -8.18
CA ALA A 127 6.54 -3.66 -8.73
C ALA A 127 5.71 -4.53 -9.68
N SER A 128 4.49 -4.89 -9.31
CA SER A 128 3.59 -5.70 -10.15
C SER A 128 3.13 -4.90 -11.38
N GLU A 129 2.62 -3.69 -11.18
CA GLU A 129 2.02 -2.88 -12.25
C GLU A 129 3.02 -2.35 -13.29
N ILE A 130 4.27 -2.09 -12.89
CA ILE A 130 5.33 -1.60 -13.77
C ILE A 130 6.20 -2.77 -14.25
N GLY A 131 6.34 -3.80 -13.41
CA GLY A 131 7.16 -4.98 -13.69
C GLY A 131 6.72 -5.78 -14.90
N VAL A 132 5.43 -5.80 -15.22
CA VAL A 132 4.88 -6.49 -16.40
C VAL A 132 5.39 -5.91 -17.74
N LEU A 133 5.98 -4.72 -17.73
CA LEU A 133 6.56 -4.08 -18.93
C LEU A 133 7.92 -4.65 -19.31
N HIS A 134 8.51 -5.50 -18.48
CA HIS A 134 9.82 -6.10 -18.72
C HIS A 134 9.74 -7.61 -18.48
N GLN A 135 10.55 -8.40 -19.21
CA GLN A 135 10.56 -9.86 -19.10
C GLN A 135 10.80 -10.32 -17.66
N PRO A 136 9.79 -10.91 -16.99
CA PRO A 136 9.93 -11.31 -15.60
C PRO A 136 10.54 -12.71 -15.46
N ARG A 137 10.98 -13.00 -14.24
CA ARG A 137 11.48 -14.33 -13.84
C ARG A 137 10.78 -14.75 -12.55
N LEU A 138 10.48 -16.02 -12.44
CA LEU A 138 9.93 -16.57 -11.19
C LEU A 138 10.97 -16.45 -10.08
N ILE A 139 10.60 -15.89 -8.94
CA ILE A 139 11.54 -15.61 -7.84
C ILE A 139 12.21 -16.87 -7.29
N THR A 140 11.50 -18.00 -7.30
CA THR A 140 11.99 -19.28 -6.74
C THR A 140 12.96 -20.04 -7.66
N THR A 141 12.86 -19.88 -8.98
CA THR A 141 13.65 -20.67 -9.95
C THR A 141 14.47 -19.83 -10.90
N PHE A 142 14.28 -18.52 -10.91
CA PHE A 142 14.88 -17.55 -11.85
C PHE A 142 14.62 -17.85 -13.33
N LYS A 143 13.71 -18.77 -13.63
CA LYS A 143 13.28 -19.06 -15.00
C LYS A 143 12.40 -17.93 -15.53
N LYS A 144 12.54 -17.60 -16.81
CA LYS A 144 11.67 -16.66 -17.50
C LYS A 144 10.23 -17.19 -17.48
N VAL A 145 9.29 -16.32 -17.20
CA VAL A 145 7.85 -16.62 -17.19
C VAL A 145 7.08 -15.51 -17.90
N GLU A 146 5.83 -15.75 -18.23
CA GLU A 146 4.97 -14.73 -18.84
C GLU A 146 4.72 -13.59 -17.87
N PRO A 147 4.60 -12.34 -18.35
CA PRO A 147 4.13 -11.22 -17.54
C PRO A 147 2.79 -11.55 -16.89
N GLY A 148 2.60 -11.10 -15.62
CA GLY A 148 1.39 -11.42 -14.86
C GLY A 148 1.44 -12.76 -14.09
N THR A 149 2.49 -13.57 -14.26
CA THR A 149 2.63 -14.82 -13.49
C THR A 149 2.84 -14.52 -12.01
N ASP A 150 2.05 -15.13 -11.12
CA ASP A 150 2.18 -14.98 -9.67
C ASP A 150 3.59 -15.35 -9.19
N GLY A 151 4.16 -14.47 -8.35
CA GLY A 151 5.51 -14.63 -7.84
C GLY A 151 6.62 -14.35 -8.86
N ALA A 152 6.30 -13.74 -9.99
CA ALA A 152 7.28 -13.29 -10.97
C ALA A 152 7.86 -11.92 -10.58
N VAL A 153 9.18 -11.78 -10.69
CA VAL A 153 9.92 -10.54 -10.42
C VAL A 153 10.66 -10.06 -11.67
N SER A 154 10.75 -8.76 -11.84
CA SER A 154 11.57 -8.14 -12.88
C SER A 154 12.44 -7.04 -12.28
N VAL A 155 13.60 -6.75 -12.91
CA VAL A 155 14.48 -5.67 -12.46
C VAL A 155 13.73 -4.33 -12.46
N LEU A 156 12.96 -4.06 -13.52
CA LEU A 156 12.16 -2.85 -13.63
C LEU A 156 11.13 -2.75 -12.50
N GLY A 157 10.42 -3.86 -12.21
CA GLY A 157 9.45 -3.92 -11.13
C GLY A 157 10.09 -3.71 -9.76
N THR A 158 11.21 -4.40 -9.49
CA THR A 158 11.94 -4.23 -8.22
C THR A 158 12.37 -2.78 -8.00
N VAL A 159 12.97 -2.14 -9.02
CA VAL A 159 13.38 -0.73 -8.93
C VAL A 159 12.17 0.18 -8.73
N ALA A 160 11.07 -0.05 -9.45
CA ALA A 160 9.84 0.73 -9.28
C ALA A 160 9.26 0.58 -7.87
N GLY A 161 9.26 -0.64 -7.31
CA GLY A 161 8.84 -0.91 -5.93
C GLY A 161 9.71 -0.19 -4.91
N MET A 162 11.04 -0.24 -5.05
CA MET A 162 11.97 0.48 -4.17
C MET A 162 11.77 1.99 -4.23
N ILE A 163 11.54 2.56 -5.42
CA ILE A 163 11.21 3.99 -5.59
C ILE A 163 9.89 4.31 -4.89
N GLY A 164 8.88 3.47 -5.05
CA GLY A 164 7.59 3.64 -4.37
C GLY A 164 7.73 3.65 -2.85
N ALA A 165 8.50 2.70 -2.30
CA ALA A 165 8.81 2.67 -0.87
C ALA A 165 9.57 3.94 -0.41
N ALA A 166 10.56 4.39 -1.18
CA ALA A 166 11.30 5.61 -0.88
C ALA A 166 10.40 6.85 -0.86
N ILE A 167 9.44 6.95 -1.80
CA ILE A 167 8.43 8.04 -1.82
C ILE A 167 7.61 8.01 -0.53
N VAL A 168 7.19 6.83 -0.06
CA VAL A 168 6.47 6.69 1.22
C VAL A 168 7.31 7.21 2.38
N GLY A 169 8.61 6.86 2.44
CA GLY A 169 9.52 7.35 3.48
C GLY A 169 9.71 8.87 3.44
N ILE A 170 9.91 9.45 2.25
CA ILE A 170 10.01 10.90 2.06
C ILE A 170 8.73 11.59 2.54
N CYS A 171 7.57 11.07 2.14
CA CYS A 171 6.28 11.63 2.55
C CYS A 171 6.04 11.48 4.06
N ALA A 172 6.44 10.37 4.68
CA ALA A 172 6.34 10.19 6.13
C ALA A 172 7.16 11.24 6.90
N TYR A 173 8.35 11.59 6.41
CA TYR A 173 9.15 12.68 6.95
C TYR A 173 8.49 14.04 6.72
N LEU A 174 8.08 14.37 5.49
CA LEU A 174 7.47 15.66 5.16
C LEU A 174 6.14 15.91 5.90
N LEU A 175 5.39 14.85 6.18
CA LEU A 175 4.15 14.90 6.96
C LEU A 175 4.40 14.91 8.48
N GLY A 176 5.65 14.91 8.93
CA GLY A 176 5.99 14.95 10.36
C GLY A 176 5.59 13.68 11.14
N ILE A 177 5.41 12.54 10.45
CA ILE A 177 5.15 11.25 11.10
C ILE A 177 6.44 10.73 11.74
N ILE A 178 7.57 10.96 11.11
CA ILE A 178 8.94 10.71 11.62
C ILE A 178 9.77 11.97 11.39
N ASN A 179 10.47 12.44 12.43
CA ASN A 179 11.28 13.66 12.35
C ASN A 179 12.70 13.45 11.81
N ASN A 180 13.16 12.20 11.70
CA ASN A 180 14.47 11.88 11.14
C ASN A 180 14.31 11.38 9.70
N PRO A 181 14.84 12.12 8.68
CA PRO A 181 14.66 11.76 7.28
C PRO A 181 15.35 10.44 6.91
N VAL A 182 16.50 10.14 7.49
CA VAL A 182 17.23 8.90 7.22
C VAL A 182 16.45 7.71 7.79
N LEU A 183 15.95 7.83 9.02
CA LEU A 183 15.13 6.79 9.63
C LEU A 183 13.84 6.58 8.85
N ALA A 184 13.16 7.64 8.39
CA ALA A 184 11.96 7.55 7.57
C ALA A 184 12.19 6.73 6.29
N ILE A 185 13.32 6.96 5.61
CA ILE A 185 13.70 6.20 4.40
C ILE A 185 14.00 4.74 4.75
N ILE A 186 14.74 4.48 5.82
CA ILE A 186 15.07 3.12 6.28
C ILE A 186 13.79 2.35 6.59
N LEU A 187 12.85 2.96 7.36
CA LEU A 187 11.58 2.38 7.76
C LEU A 187 10.61 2.15 6.59
N ALA A 188 10.86 2.75 5.44
CA ALA A 188 10.07 2.54 4.25
C ALA A 188 10.75 1.58 3.28
N VAL A 189 12.02 1.81 2.92
CA VAL A 189 12.69 1.07 1.84
C VAL A 189 12.98 -0.37 2.25
N ILE A 190 13.48 -0.61 3.46
CA ILE A 190 13.81 -1.97 3.90
C ILE A 190 12.53 -2.81 4.07
N PRO A 191 11.53 -2.40 4.87
CA PRO A 191 10.30 -3.18 5.00
C PRO A 191 9.54 -3.29 3.68
N GLY A 192 9.45 -2.20 2.90
CA GLY A 192 8.76 -2.18 1.62
C GLY A 192 9.33 -3.17 0.62
N THR A 193 10.66 -3.21 0.49
CA THR A 193 11.34 -4.13 -0.42
C THR A 193 11.23 -5.58 0.04
N LEU A 194 11.46 -5.85 1.32
CA LEU A 194 11.39 -7.21 1.87
C LEU A 194 9.95 -7.75 1.89
N GLY A 195 8.97 -6.90 2.20
CA GLY A 195 7.55 -7.25 2.12
C GLY A 195 7.11 -7.58 0.69
N CYS A 196 7.55 -6.80 -0.30
CA CYS A 196 7.29 -7.07 -1.71
C CYS A 196 7.95 -8.39 -2.18
N PHE A 197 9.16 -8.71 -1.72
CA PHE A 197 9.75 -10.02 -2.00
C PHE A 197 9.02 -11.15 -1.30
N MET A 198 8.51 -10.95 -0.08
CA MET A 198 7.67 -11.94 0.59
C MET A 198 6.39 -12.21 -0.22
N ASP A 199 5.74 -11.18 -0.75
CA ASP A 199 4.60 -11.30 -1.67
C ASP A 199 4.96 -12.20 -2.85
N SER A 200 6.04 -11.90 -3.56
CA SER A 200 6.50 -12.68 -4.71
C SER A 200 6.84 -14.13 -4.34
N ILE A 201 7.41 -14.40 -3.15
CA ILE A 201 7.71 -15.76 -2.70
C ILE A 201 6.40 -16.52 -2.43
N LEU A 202 5.45 -15.91 -1.73
CA LEU A 202 4.16 -16.51 -1.42
C LEU A 202 3.34 -16.76 -2.71
N GLY A 203 3.36 -15.81 -3.64
CA GLY A 203 2.77 -15.94 -4.96
C GLY A 203 3.32 -17.14 -5.72
N ALA A 204 4.66 -17.26 -5.78
CA ALA A 204 5.30 -18.38 -6.47
C ALA A 204 5.05 -19.76 -5.84
N VAL A 205 4.89 -19.83 -4.50
CA VAL A 205 4.83 -21.10 -3.77
C VAL A 205 3.38 -21.55 -3.50
N PHE A 206 2.49 -20.61 -3.15
CA PHE A 206 1.16 -20.91 -2.64
C PHE A 206 0.03 -20.44 -3.57
N GLU A 207 0.09 -19.23 -4.13
CA GLU A 207 -0.98 -18.69 -4.99
C GLU A 207 -1.08 -19.47 -6.29
N ARG A 208 0.03 -19.75 -6.95
CA ARG A 208 0.08 -20.61 -8.15
C ARG A 208 -0.45 -22.04 -7.95
N LYS A 209 -0.67 -22.47 -6.73
CA LYS A 209 -1.26 -23.78 -6.37
C LYS A 209 -2.68 -23.65 -5.83
N ASP A 210 -3.28 -22.45 -5.94
CA ASP A 210 -4.61 -22.14 -5.40
C ASP A 210 -4.75 -22.38 -3.89
N LEU A 211 -3.62 -22.37 -3.13
CA LEU A 211 -3.62 -22.53 -1.67
C LEU A 211 -3.86 -21.20 -0.94
N LEU A 212 -3.45 -20.09 -1.54
CA LEU A 212 -3.71 -18.73 -1.08
C LEU A 212 -4.30 -17.93 -2.23
N THR A 213 -5.11 -16.93 -1.90
CA THR A 213 -5.55 -15.91 -2.87
C THR A 213 -4.61 -14.70 -2.81
N ASN A 214 -4.63 -13.86 -3.84
CA ASN A 214 -3.86 -12.62 -3.89
C ASN A 214 -4.09 -11.75 -2.64
N GLU A 215 -5.32 -11.67 -2.13
CA GLU A 215 -5.61 -10.91 -0.93
C GLU A 215 -4.93 -11.47 0.34
N HIS A 216 -4.81 -12.81 0.44
CA HIS A 216 -4.06 -13.43 1.55
C HIS A 216 -2.57 -13.13 1.43
N VAL A 217 -2.02 -13.21 0.24
CA VAL A 217 -0.61 -12.92 -0.05
C VAL A 217 -0.29 -11.45 0.30
N ASN A 218 -1.07 -10.50 -0.20
CA ASN A 218 -0.93 -9.07 0.13
C ASN A 218 -1.03 -8.79 1.64
N LEU A 219 -1.96 -9.45 2.33
CA LEU A 219 -2.10 -9.30 3.79
C LEU A 219 -0.84 -9.78 4.52
N ILE A 220 -0.32 -10.96 4.18
CA ILE A 220 0.90 -11.51 4.81
C ILE A 220 2.11 -10.62 4.47
N ALA A 221 2.22 -10.14 3.24
CA ALA A 221 3.28 -9.23 2.83
C ALA A 221 3.26 -7.92 3.65
N THR A 222 2.08 -7.30 3.81
CA THR A 222 1.94 -6.08 4.62
C THR A 222 2.19 -6.31 6.10
N ILE A 223 1.79 -7.47 6.66
CA ILE A 223 2.18 -7.88 8.03
C ILE A 223 3.69 -8.01 8.14
N THR A 224 4.35 -8.65 7.17
CA THR A 224 5.82 -8.80 7.15
C THR A 224 6.50 -7.43 7.17
N GLY A 225 6.06 -6.51 6.30
CA GLY A 225 6.58 -5.13 6.29
C GLY A 225 6.35 -4.39 7.59
N ALA A 226 5.17 -4.54 8.21
CA ALA A 226 4.88 -3.95 9.50
C ALA A 226 5.80 -4.49 10.60
N LEU A 227 6.00 -5.81 10.67
CA LEU A 227 6.88 -6.43 11.67
C LEU A 227 8.33 -5.97 11.50
N ILE A 228 8.83 -5.91 10.27
CA ILE A 228 10.18 -5.39 10.01
C ILE A 228 10.27 -3.93 10.44
N GLY A 229 9.27 -3.10 10.11
CA GLY A 229 9.22 -1.70 10.52
C GLY A 229 9.19 -1.51 12.04
N ILE A 230 8.50 -2.39 12.78
CA ILE A 230 8.51 -2.42 14.27
C ILE A 230 9.88 -2.74 14.81
N LEU A 231 10.60 -3.69 14.21
CA LEU A 231 11.91 -4.14 14.67
C LEU A 231 13.04 -3.15 14.39
N LEU A 232 12.86 -2.23 13.45
CA LEU A 232 13.85 -1.22 13.07
C LEU A 232 13.81 0.07 13.93
N VAL A 233 12.83 0.21 14.81
CA VAL A 233 12.65 1.31 15.76
C VAL A 233 13.02 0.86 17.15
#